data_adaadb3fd4f89bee69d86ce1ac6423bd
#
_entry.id   adaadb3fd4f89bee69d86ce1ac6423bd
#
_cell.length_a   1.000
_cell.length_b   1.000
_cell.length_c   1.000
_cell.angle_alpha   90.00
_cell.angle_beta   90.00
_cell.angle_gamma   90.00
#
_symmetry.space_group_name_H-M   'P 1'
#
loop_
_entity.id
_entity.type
_entity.pdbx_description
1 polymer ?
#
loop_
_entity_poly.entity_id
_entity_poly.type
_entity_poly.pdbx_seq_one_letter_code
_entity_poly.pdbx_strand_id
1 'polypeptide(L)'
;QKKNYAAAIPALKAFVKQKPTASLLQDAEYMLVSSAYELKDKNRIELLRKYLDCYPDTPYANRIYSLLASCYFYEGKYDEALALFNSTRLDLLGNEERDDRTYQLATCYMKTDNLKEAAIWFETLRASSPKYAKDCSYYLAYIRYTQKRYDEALKDFLPLQDDPKYKELVPYYIAEIYAIKKNYDKAQIVAQNYLSAYPNNEHAAEMYRILGDAYYHFGQYHQAVEAFTGYLDRDHSAPRRDALYMLGLSYYQTKVYSKAAEMLGQVTTANDALTQNAYLHMGLSYLQLAEKNKARMAFEQAAASNANLQIKEQAAYNYALCLHETSYSAFGESVTAFEKFLNEFPTSPYAEKVSNYLVEVYMNTRSYEAALKSIERIAKPSAQIMEAKQKILFQLGTQSFANANFEQALQYLNQSITIGQYNRQTKADAYYWCGESYYRLNRMMEAARDFNAYLQLTTQPNNEMYALANYNLGYIAFHRKDYTQASNYFQKYIQLEKGENRTALADAYNRIGDCHLNVRNFEEAKHYYSQAEQMNTPSGDYSFYQLALVSGLQKDYTGKITLLNRLVGKYPSSPYAVNAIYEKGRSYVLMDNNGQAITSFKELLEKYPESPVSRKA
;
A
#
# COMPACT_ATOMS: atom_id res chain seq x y z
N GLN A 1 3.75 78.00 -38.32
CA GLN A 1 4.62 77.15 -39.13
C GLN A 1 5.93 76.73 -38.41
N LYS A 2 6.42 77.52 -37.42
CA LYS A 2 7.65 77.18 -36.67
C LYS A 2 7.45 76.47 -35.32
N LYS A 3 6.19 75.99 -35.01
CA LYS A 3 5.82 75.32 -33.74
C LYS A 3 6.28 76.13 -32.47
N ASN A 4 6.41 77.48 -32.57
CA ASN A 4 6.79 78.32 -31.42
C ASN A 4 5.51 78.80 -30.68
N TYR A 5 4.90 77.87 -29.95
CA TYR A 5 3.60 78.07 -29.28
C TYR A 5 3.67 79.11 -28.17
N ALA A 6 4.82 79.22 -27.45
CA ALA A 6 5.00 80.19 -26.38
C ALA A 6 4.99 81.65 -26.91
N ALA A 7 5.62 81.90 -28.06
CA ALA A 7 5.65 83.20 -28.69
C ALA A 7 4.28 83.55 -29.40
N ALA A 8 3.55 82.59 -29.82
CA ALA A 8 2.26 82.81 -30.51
C ALA A 8 1.13 83.23 -29.55
N ILE A 9 1.12 82.78 -28.30
CA ILE A 9 0.00 83.05 -27.35
C ILE A 9 -0.18 84.56 -27.08
N PRO A 10 0.86 85.41 -26.77
CA PRO A 10 0.63 86.80 -26.56
C PRO A 10 0.08 87.54 -27.80
N ALA A 11 0.59 87.19 -28.98
CA ALA A 11 0.13 87.79 -30.24
C ALA A 11 -1.35 87.39 -30.54
N LEU A 12 -1.70 86.14 -30.34
CA LEU A 12 -3.11 85.66 -30.52
C LEU A 12 -4.05 86.33 -29.51
N LYS A 13 -3.66 86.46 -28.25
CA LYS A 13 -4.45 87.17 -27.21
C LYS A 13 -4.65 88.64 -27.55
N ALA A 14 -3.64 89.28 -28.08
CA ALA A 14 -3.77 90.66 -28.54
C ALA A 14 -4.71 90.82 -29.75
N PHE A 15 -4.68 89.82 -30.67
CA PHE A 15 -5.57 89.79 -31.84
C PHE A 15 -7.00 89.59 -31.42
N VAL A 16 -7.29 88.64 -30.53
CA VAL A 16 -8.65 88.38 -30.00
C VAL A 16 -9.24 89.56 -29.33
N LYS A 17 -8.45 90.42 -28.61
CA LYS A 17 -8.89 91.67 -27.99
C LYS A 17 -9.31 92.73 -28.97
N GLN A 18 -8.86 92.65 -30.22
CA GLN A 18 -9.24 93.61 -31.27
C GLN A 18 -10.68 93.31 -31.88
N LYS A 19 -11.37 92.24 -31.40
CA LYS A 19 -12.65 91.80 -31.84
C LYS A 19 -12.74 91.60 -33.38
N PRO A 20 -11.90 90.70 -33.95
CA PRO A 20 -11.95 90.39 -35.39
C PRO A 20 -13.27 89.80 -35.81
N THR A 21 -13.48 89.58 -37.14
CA THR A 21 -14.67 88.90 -37.65
C THR A 21 -14.83 87.53 -36.96
N ALA A 22 -16.11 87.08 -36.91
CA ALA A 22 -16.45 85.84 -36.17
C ALA A 22 -15.59 84.60 -36.59
N SER A 23 -15.32 84.49 -37.89
CA SER A 23 -14.48 83.39 -38.41
C SER A 23 -13.04 83.50 -37.95
N LEU A 24 -12.43 84.70 -38.05
CA LEU A 24 -11.06 84.93 -37.61
C LEU A 24 -10.87 84.80 -36.08
N LEU A 25 -11.94 85.18 -35.32
CA LEU A 25 -11.95 84.96 -33.87
C LEU A 25 -11.96 83.51 -33.50
N GLN A 26 -12.81 82.71 -34.17
CA GLN A 26 -12.82 81.25 -33.98
C GLN A 26 -11.48 80.61 -34.29
N ASP A 27 -10.84 80.99 -35.41
CA ASP A 27 -9.49 80.47 -35.78
C ASP A 27 -8.43 80.84 -34.76
N ALA A 28 -8.47 82.10 -34.29
CA ALA A 28 -7.47 82.56 -33.29
C ALA A 28 -7.66 81.88 -31.93
N GLU A 29 -8.91 81.71 -31.48
CA GLU A 29 -9.21 80.96 -30.25
C GLU A 29 -8.87 79.48 -30.38
N TYR A 30 -9.11 78.83 -31.53
CA TYR A 30 -8.61 77.48 -31.81
C TYR A 30 -7.12 77.38 -31.68
N MET A 31 -6.35 78.35 -32.27
CA MET A 31 -4.90 78.39 -32.16
C MET A 31 -4.43 78.59 -30.71
N LEU A 32 -5.17 79.34 -29.89
CA LEU A 32 -4.87 79.53 -28.47
C LEU A 32 -5.03 78.25 -27.67
N VAL A 33 -6.18 77.56 -27.81
CA VAL A 33 -6.43 76.30 -27.06
C VAL A 33 -5.50 75.17 -27.53
N SER A 34 -5.18 75.12 -28.84
CA SER A 34 -4.20 74.15 -29.37
C SER A 34 -2.78 74.44 -28.82
N SER A 35 -2.41 75.73 -28.73
CA SER A 35 -1.10 76.12 -28.15
C SER A 35 -1.03 75.81 -26.65
N ALA A 36 -2.16 76.01 -25.90
CA ALA A 36 -2.23 75.61 -24.49
C ALA A 36 -2.07 74.11 -24.29
N TYR A 37 -2.62 73.26 -25.17
CA TYR A 37 -2.39 71.83 -25.17
C TYR A 37 -0.89 71.49 -25.37
N GLU A 38 -0.27 72.02 -26.40
CA GLU A 38 1.14 71.76 -26.74
C GLU A 38 2.12 72.20 -25.62
N LEU A 39 1.79 73.27 -24.90
CA LEU A 39 2.54 73.78 -23.77
C LEU A 39 2.21 73.09 -22.44
N LYS A 40 1.31 72.10 -22.45
CA LYS A 40 0.83 71.36 -21.26
C LYS A 40 0.27 72.29 -20.18
N ASP A 41 -0.49 73.36 -20.62
CA ASP A 41 -1.15 74.27 -19.70
C ASP A 41 -2.05 73.52 -18.71
N LYS A 42 -2.05 73.97 -17.45
CA LYS A 42 -2.82 73.31 -16.38
C LYS A 42 -4.34 73.34 -16.67
N ASN A 43 -4.83 74.39 -17.33
CA ASN A 43 -6.24 74.58 -17.65
C ASN A 43 -6.62 74.06 -19.07
N ARG A 44 -5.72 73.33 -19.76
CA ARG A 44 -5.95 72.93 -21.17
C ARG A 44 -7.22 72.18 -21.40
N ILE A 45 -7.66 71.33 -20.47
CA ILE A 45 -8.94 70.60 -20.59
C ILE A 45 -10.13 71.53 -20.56
N GLU A 46 -10.14 72.47 -19.60
CA GLU A 46 -11.19 73.48 -19.46
C GLU A 46 -11.25 74.37 -20.68
N LEU A 47 -10.10 74.83 -21.16
CA LEU A 47 -10.01 75.67 -22.36
C LEU A 47 -10.54 74.95 -23.61
N LEU A 48 -10.17 73.69 -23.82
CA LEU A 48 -10.65 72.88 -24.95
C LEU A 48 -12.15 72.65 -24.87
N ARG A 49 -12.71 72.35 -23.69
CA ARG A 49 -14.14 72.20 -23.47
C ARG A 49 -14.89 73.49 -23.73
N LYS A 50 -14.46 74.61 -23.15
CA LYS A 50 -15.06 75.91 -23.35
C LYS A 50 -15.06 76.32 -24.82
N TYR A 51 -14.02 75.96 -25.57
CA TYR A 51 -14.01 76.25 -27.02
C TYR A 51 -15.11 75.48 -27.74
N LEU A 52 -15.34 74.18 -27.45
CA LEU A 52 -16.43 73.41 -28.03
C LEU A 52 -17.82 73.92 -27.64
N ASP A 53 -17.96 74.39 -26.39
CA ASP A 53 -19.23 74.99 -25.91
C ASP A 53 -19.56 76.33 -26.65
N CYS A 54 -18.51 77.12 -26.93
CA CYS A 54 -18.66 78.37 -27.65
C CYS A 54 -18.86 78.17 -29.17
N TYR A 55 -18.32 77.07 -29.73
CA TYR A 55 -18.33 76.81 -31.18
C TYR A 55 -18.73 75.40 -31.49
N PRO A 56 -19.97 75.00 -31.27
CA PRO A 56 -20.41 73.61 -31.45
C PRO A 56 -20.23 73.07 -32.88
N ASP A 57 -20.37 73.92 -33.89
CA ASP A 57 -20.24 73.55 -35.31
C ASP A 57 -18.87 73.89 -35.92
N THR A 58 -17.83 73.91 -35.07
CA THR A 58 -16.51 74.30 -35.52
C THR A 58 -15.90 73.28 -36.48
N PRO A 59 -15.18 73.68 -37.55
CA PRO A 59 -14.46 72.75 -38.43
C PRO A 59 -13.29 72.09 -37.72
N TYR A 60 -12.92 72.57 -36.53
CA TYR A 60 -11.82 72.04 -35.71
C TYR A 60 -12.29 71.00 -34.68
N ALA A 61 -13.59 70.70 -34.60
CA ALA A 61 -14.17 69.81 -33.59
C ALA A 61 -13.42 68.47 -33.50
N ASN A 62 -13.18 67.84 -34.64
CA ASN A 62 -12.48 66.55 -34.71
C ASN A 62 -11.10 66.59 -34.05
N ARG A 63 -10.33 67.64 -34.32
CA ARG A 63 -8.99 67.79 -33.75
C ARG A 63 -9.05 68.13 -32.27
N ILE A 64 -10.03 68.97 -31.85
CA ILE A 64 -10.20 69.32 -30.43
C ILE A 64 -10.64 68.06 -29.61
N TYR A 65 -11.53 67.24 -30.14
CA TYR A 65 -11.87 65.95 -29.53
C TYR A 65 -10.62 65.05 -29.37
N SER A 66 -9.75 65.00 -30.40
CA SER A 66 -8.51 64.26 -30.32
C SER A 66 -7.54 64.79 -29.25
N LEU A 67 -7.40 66.11 -29.13
CA LEU A 67 -6.58 66.75 -28.11
C LEU A 67 -7.15 66.53 -26.69
N LEU A 68 -8.44 66.64 -26.52
CA LEU A 68 -9.15 66.42 -25.26
C LEU A 68 -9.03 64.95 -24.81
N ALA A 69 -9.23 63.99 -25.73
CA ALA A 69 -9.02 62.59 -25.48
C ALA A 69 -7.59 62.29 -25.02
N SER A 70 -6.61 62.90 -25.70
CA SER A 70 -5.20 62.77 -25.28
C SER A 70 -4.94 63.37 -23.89
N CYS A 71 -5.60 64.46 -23.50
CA CYS A 71 -5.49 65.02 -22.14
C CYS A 71 -5.99 63.99 -21.12
N TYR A 72 -7.14 63.38 -21.31
CA TYR A 72 -7.69 62.37 -20.40
C TYR A 72 -6.82 61.11 -20.36
N PHE A 73 -6.25 60.71 -21.50
CA PHE A 73 -5.26 59.60 -21.54
C PHE A 73 -4.11 59.85 -20.59
N TYR A 74 -3.50 61.05 -20.62
CA TYR A 74 -2.37 61.40 -19.73
C TYR A 74 -2.78 61.59 -18.27
N GLU A 75 -4.07 61.82 -17.99
CA GLU A 75 -4.62 61.83 -16.63
C GLU A 75 -4.98 60.43 -16.12
N GLY A 76 -4.83 59.38 -16.95
CA GLY A 76 -5.21 58.02 -16.61
C GLY A 76 -6.75 57.76 -16.65
N LYS A 77 -7.52 58.69 -17.17
CA LYS A 77 -8.98 58.63 -17.35
C LYS A 77 -9.29 57.94 -18.68
N TYR A 78 -9.09 56.60 -18.71
CA TYR A 78 -9.09 55.88 -19.98
C TYR A 78 -10.49 55.73 -20.57
N ASP A 79 -11.54 55.63 -19.74
CA ASP A 79 -12.94 55.51 -20.24
C ASP A 79 -13.41 56.81 -20.90
N GLU A 80 -13.09 57.96 -20.29
CA GLU A 80 -13.41 59.29 -20.85
C GLU A 80 -12.59 59.55 -22.13
N ALA A 81 -11.33 59.10 -22.15
CA ALA A 81 -10.50 59.19 -23.35
C ALA A 81 -11.07 58.36 -24.49
N LEU A 82 -11.55 57.12 -24.22
CA LEU A 82 -12.17 56.22 -25.20
C LEU A 82 -13.44 56.82 -25.80
N ALA A 83 -14.31 57.41 -24.98
CA ALA A 83 -15.55 58.05 -25.47
C ALA A 83 -15.26 59.13 -26.51
N LEU A 84 -14.20 59.94 -26.26
CA LEU A 84 -13.79 60.97 -27.18
C LEU A 84 -13.02 60.45 -28.40
N PHE A 85 -12.16 59.48 -28.23
CA PHE A 85 -11.48 58.82 -29.38
C PHE A 85 -12.46 58.15 -30.32
N ASN A 86 -13.51 57.51 -29.81
CA ASN A 86 -14.56 56.87 -30.61
C ASN A 86 -15.40 57.93 -31.39
N SER A 87 -15.42 59.15 -30.93
CA SER A 87 -16.05 60.29 -31.62
C SER A 87 -15.08 61.04 -32.59
N THR A 88 -13.80 60.62 -32.60
CA THR A 88 -12.75 61.24 -33.41
C THR A 88 -12.52 60.48 -34.69
N ARG A 89 -12.51 61.13 -35.82
CA ARG A 89 -12.10 60.57 -37.11
C ARG A 89 -10.56 60.67 -37.24
N LEU A 90 -9.88 59.58 -36.86
CA LEU A 90 -8.42 59.53 -36.87
C LEU A 90 -7.83 59.66 -38.29
N ASP A 91 -8.55 59.22 -39.29
CA ASP A 91 -8.20 59.32 -40.72
C ASP A 91 -8.05 60.75 -41.23
N LEU A 92 -8.70 61.70 -40.55
CA LEU A 92 -8.61 63.14 -40.88
C LEU A 92 -7.47 63.89 -40.18
N LEU A 93 -6.72 63.20 -39.30
CA LEU A 93 -5.53 63.78 -38.63
C LEU A 93 -4.30 63.60 -39.50
N GLY A 94 -3.32 64.47 -39.30
CA GLY A 94 -2.01 64.33 -39.93
C GLY A 94 -1.32 63.04 -39.48
N ASN A 95 -0.48 62.45 -40.34
CA ASN A 95 0.09 61.12 -40.10
C ASN A 95 0.73 60.95 -38.74
N GLU A 96 1.55 61.89 -38.30
CA GLU A 96 2.22 61.82 -36.99
C GLU A 96 1.24 61.89 -35.83
N GLU A 97 0.26 62.81 -35.91
CA GLU A 97 -0.77 62.96 -34.90
C GLU A 97 -1.70 61.76 -34.89
N ARG A 98 -2.07 61.22 -36.04
CA ARG A 98 -2.89 60.00 -36.15
C ARG A 98 -2.20 58.82 -35.47
N ASP A 99 -0.92 58.59 -35.73
CA ASP A 99 -0.21 57.48 -35.12
C ASP A 99 -0.12 57.61 -33.60
N ASP A 100 0.16 58.81 -33.07
CA ASP A 100 0.16 59.09 -31.64
C ASP A 100 -1.21 58.84 -30.98
N ARG A 101 -2.32 59.28 -31.64
CA ARG A 101 -3.69 59.03 -31.16
C ARG A 101 -4.11 57.60 -31.27
N THR A 102 -3.73 56.88 -32.34
CA THR A 102 -3.98 55.45 -32.49
C THR A 102 -3.28 54.66 -31.39
N TYR A 103 -2.03 55.01 -31.04
CA TYR A 103 -1.34 54.40 -29.93
C TYR A 103 -2.05 54.63 -28.58
N GLN A 104 -2.50 55.86 -28.32
CA GLN A 104 -3.26 56.22 -27.12
C GLN A 104 -4.59 55.46 -27.07
N LEU A 105 -5.34 55.39 -28.16
CA LEU A 105 -6.61 54.66 -28.28
C LEU A 105 -6.41 53.16 -27.99
N ALA A 106 -5.40 52.53 -28.63
CA ALA A 106 -5.11 51.12 -28.40
C ALA A 106 -4.72 50.84 -26.93
N THR A 107 -3.94 51.76 -26.33
CA THR A 107 -3.57 51.68 -24.92
C THR A 107 -4.78 51.86 -24.00
N CYS A 108 -5.70 52.78 -24.30
CA CYS A 108 -6.94 52.94 -23.55
C CYS A 108 -7.74 51.62 -23.56
N TYR A 109 -7.97 50.98 -24.72
CA TYR A 109 -8.63 49.69 -24.81
C TYR A 109 -7.95 48.62 -23.98
N MET A 110 -6.63 48.61 -23.98
CA MET A 110 -5.85 47.65 -23.14
C MET A 110 -6.07 47.91 -21.65
N LYS A 111 -6.09 49.16 -21.22
CA LYS A 111 -6.26 49.55 -19.80
C LYS A 111 -7.69 49.39 -19.30
N THR A 112 -8.67 49.36 -20.19
CA THR A 112 -10.07 49.05 -19.89
C THR A 112 -10.44 47.56 -20.14
N ASP A 113 -9.43 46.70 -20.27
CA ASP A 113 -9.56 45.25 -20.46
C ASP A 113 -10.27 44.81 -21.76
N ASN A 114 -10.40 45.71 -22.73
CA ASN A 114 -10.90 45.37 -24.05
C ASN A 114 -9.76 44.93 -24.97
N LEU A 115 -9.20 43.74 -24.67
CA LEU A 115 -8.00 43.21 -25.35
C LEU A 115 -8.21 42.94 -26.84
N LYS A 116 -9.46 42.71 -27.29
CA LYS A 116 -9.73 42.46 -28.71
C LYS A 116 -9.55 43.73 -29.54
N GLU A 117 -10.19 44.82 -29.12
CA GLU A 117 -10.04 46.11 -29.78
C GLU A 117 -8.61 46.64 -29.69
N ALA A 118 -7.97 46.51 -28.51
CA ALA A 118 -6.57 46.89 -28.34
C ALA A 118 -5.69 46.20 -29.37
N ALA A 119 -5.87 44.87 -29.57
CA ALA A 119 -5.07 44.12 -30.53
C ALA A 119 -5.25 44.60 -31.96
N ILE A 120 -6.49 44.89 -32.40
CA ILE A 120 -6.80 45.42 -33.74
C ILE A 120 -6.05 46.72 -33.99
N TRP A 121 -6.16 47.64 -33.03
CA TRP A 121 -5.52 48.95 -33.18
C TRP A 121 -3.99 48.88 -33.10
N PHE A 122 -3.40 48.03 -32.24
CA PHE A 122 -1.96 47.80 -32.22
C PHE A 122 -1.46 47.12 -33.49
N GLU A 123 -2.19 46.16 -34.08
CA GLU A 123 -1.83 45.54 -35.36
C GLU A 123 -1.84 46.55 -36.50
N THR A 124 -2.89 47.40 -36.56
CA THR A 124 -3.01 48.45 -37.56
C THR A 124 -1.84 49.44 -37.45
N LEU A 125 -1.53 49.89 -36.23
CA LEU A 125 -0.44 50.84 -35.98
C LEU A 125 0.93 50.24 -36.25
N ARG A 126 1.17 48.97 -35.91
CA ARG A 126 2.42 48.23 -36.19
C ARG A 126 2.73 48.22 -37.69
N ALA A 127 1.71 48.01 -38.50
CA ALA A 127 1.85 47.96 -39.95
C ALA A 127 2.12 49.32 -40.57
N SER A 128 1.61 50.42 -39.96
CA SER A 128 1.64 51.78 -40.55
C SER A 128 2.75 52.66 -40.00
N SER A 129 3.21 52.44 -38.75
CA SER A 129 4.09 53.36 -38.04
C SER A 129 5.39 52.68 -37.56
N PRO A 130 6.53 52.91 -38.20
CA PRO A 130 7.82 52.44 -37.70
C PRO A 130 8.20 52.92 -36.32
N LYS A 131 7.70 54.13 -35.93
CA LYS A 131 7.91 54.73 -34.61
C LYS A 131 7.40 53.85 -33.48
N TYR A 132 6.21 53.26 -33.66
CA TYR A 132 5.51 52.45 -32.65
C TYR A 132 5.62 50.94 -32.86
N ALA A 133 6.26 50.48 -33.92
CA ALA A 133 6.28 49.06 -34.32
C ALA A 133 6.77 48.16 -33.16
N LYS A 134 7.81 48.52 -32.43
CA LYS A 134 8.35 47.73 -31.31
C LYS A 134 7.40 47.74 -30.12
N ASP A 135 6.80 48.89 -29.78
CA ASP A 135 5.85 49.03 -28.67
C ASP A 135 4.59 48.21 -28.96
N CYS A 136 4.08 48.30 -30.20
CA CYS A 136 2.94 47.51 -30.64
C CYS A 136 3.26 46.00 -30.59
N SER A 137 4.45 45.56 -31.00
CA SER A 137 4.88 44.16 -30.89
C SER A 137 4.91 43.69 -29.45
N TYR A 138 5.41 44.49 -28.51
CA TYR A 138 5.37 44.17 -27.09
C TYR A 138 3.96 44.03 -26.55
N TYR A 139 3.05 44.97 -26.80
CA TYR A 139 1.68 44.88 -26.32
C TYR A 139 0.89 43.74 -26.96
N LEU A 140 1.09 43.49 -28.24
CA LEU A 140 0.49 42.36 -28.93
C LEU A 140 0.97 41.03 -28.35
N ALA A 141 2.27 40.91 -28.08
CA ALA A 141 2.85 39.74 -27.44
C ALA A 141 2.26 39.54 -26.03
N TYR A 142 2.13 40.62 -25.25
CA TYR A 142 1.49 40.57 -23.92
C TYR A 142 0.02 40.15 -23.97
N ILE A 143 -0.76 40.72 -24.90
CA ILE A 143 -2.18 40.32 -25.11
C ILE A 143 -2.27 38.85 -25.49
N ARG A 144 -1.41 38.35 -26.39
CA ARG A 144 -1.39 36.94 -26.78
C ARG A 144 -0.95 36.03 -25.61
N TYR A 145 -0.03 36.49 -24.79
CA TYR A 145 0.39 35.79 -23.58
C TYR A 145 -0.78 35.65 -22.59
N THR A 146 -1.51 36.72 -22.30
CA THR A 146 -2.69 36.67 -21.41
C THR A 146 -3.80 35.78 -21.96
N GLN A 147 -3.95 35.70 -23.29
CA GLN A 147 -4.85 34.79 -24.00
C GLN A 147 -4.33 33.35 -24.10
N LYS A 148 -3.16 33.03 -23.51
CA LYS A 148 -2.51 31.72 -23.56
C LYS A 148 -2.09 31.28 -25.00
N ARG A 149 -1.97 32.25 -25.93
CA ARG A 149 -1.50 32.02 -27.31
C ARG A 149 0.04 32.11 -27.32
N TYR A 150 0.70 31.19 -26.64
CA TYR A 150 2.13 31.29 -26.30
C TYR A 150 3.07 31.30 -27.49
N ASP A 151 2.78 30.53 -28.55
CA ASP A 151 3.63 30.49 -29.74
C ASP A 151 3.63 31.82 -30.50
N GLU A 152 2.49 32.47 -30.58
CA GLU A 152 2.35 33.77 -31.18
C GLU A 152 2.97 34.88 -30.32
N ALA A 153 2.80 34.77 -28.99
CA ALA A 153 3.46 35.68 -28.07
C ALA A 153 4.99 35.60 -28.18
N LEU A 154 5.57 34.39 -28.23
CA LEU A 154 7.01 34.21 -28.44
C LEU A 154 7.51 34.81 -29.74
N LYS A 155 6.74 34.68 -30.84
CA LYS A 155 7.10 35.24 -32.14
C LYS A 155 7.31 36.75 -32.06
N ASP A 156 6.51 37.44 -31.27
CA ASP A 156 6.58 38.87 -31.11
C ASP A 156 7.57 39.31 -29.98
N PHE A 157 7.75 38.51 -28.91
CA PHE A 157 8.68 38.80 -27.84
C PHE A 157 10.13 38.56 -28.22
N LEU A 158 10.46 37.48 -28.93
CA LEU A 158 11.86 37.12 -29.26
C LEU A 158 12.65 38.23 -29.95
N PRO A 159 12.12 38.99 -30.94
CA PRO A 159 12.82 40.11 -31.54
C PRO A 159 13.11 41.30 -30.58
N LEU A 160 12.40 41.34 -29.45
CA LEU A 160 12.52 42.40 -28.45
C LEU A 160 13.40 42.03 -27.27
N GLN A 161 13.89 40.79 -27.21
CA GLN A 161 14.66 40.26 -26.08
C GLN A 161 15.87 41.11 -25.72
N ASP A 162 16.62 41.63 -26.72
CA ASP A 162 17.83 42.43 -26.54
C ASP A 162 17.58 43.91 -26.77
N ASP A 163 16.33 44.35 -26.95
CA ASP A 163 16.01 45.77 -27.14
C ASP A 163 16.26 46.55 -25.83
N PRO A 164 16.98 47.68 -25.90
CA PRO A 164 17.33 48.48 -24.72
C PRO A 164 16.15 48.87 -23.84
N LYS A 165 14.95 49.01 -24.41
CA LYS A 165 13.71 49.37 -23.70
C LYS A 165 13.07 48.18 -22.99
N TYR A 166 13.24 46.96 -23.54
CA TYR A 166 12.48 45.75 -23.13
C TYR A 166 13.36 44.65 -22.51
N LYS A 167 14.70 44.76 -22.57
CA LYS A 167 15.66 43.74 -22.12
C LYS A 167 15.56 43.36 -20.62
N GLU A 168 14.90 44.17 -19.80
CA GLU A 168 14.67 43.89 -18.39
C GLU A 168 13.31 43.26 -18.12
N LEU A 169 12.40 43.24 -19.10
CA LEU A 169 11.04 42.75 -18.94
C LEU A 169 10.71 41.58 -19.87
N VAL A 170 11.04 41.66 -21.14
CA VAL A 170 10.67 40.68 -22.15
C VAL A 170 11.28 39.29 -21.88
N PRO A 171 12.54 39.14 -21.47
CA PRO A 171 13.09 37.81 -21.14
C PRO A 171 12.32 37.06 -20.06
N TYR A 172 11.70 37.80 -19.12
CA TYR A 172 10.84 37.21 -18.12
C TYR A 172 9.66 36.47 -18.76
N TYR A 173 8.90 37.12 -19.64
CA TYR A 173 7.80 36.46 -20.35
C TYR A 173 8.26 35.30 -21.24
N ILE A 174 9.39 35.43 -21.91
CA ILE A 174 9.98 34.36 -22.72
C ILE A 174 10.32 33.15 -21.87
N ALA A 175 10.99 33.34 -20.72
CA ALA A 175 11.34 32.25 -19.81
C ALA A 175 10.08 31.55 -19.25
N GLU A 176 9.09 32.35 -18.85
CA GLU A 176 7.82 31.84 -18.32
C GLU A 176 7.05 31.02 -19.37
N ILE A 177 6.97 31.51 -20.62
CA ILE A 177 6.33 30.77 -21.69
C ILE A 177 7.09 29.45 -21.96
N TYR A 178 8.41 29.45 -21.99
CA TYR A 178 9.17 28.22 -22.14
C TYR A 178 8.95 27.24 -20.99
N ALA A 179 8.86 27.72 -19.75
CA ALA A 179 8.55 26.88 -18.59
C ALA A 179 7.13 26.28 -18.69
N ILE A 180 6.12 27.09 -19.05
CA ILE A 180 4.75 26.63 -19.26
C ILE A 180 4.68 25.57 -20.36
N LYS A 181 5.43 25.74 -21.43
CA LYS A 181 5.54 24.79 -22.54
C LYS A 181 6.44 23.58 -22.22
N LYS A 182 7.01 23.51 -21.03
CA LYS A 182 7.96 22.46 -20.57
C LYS A 182 9.23 22.39 -21.46
N ASN A 183 9.59 23.49 -22.11
CA ASN A 183 10.84 23.61 -22.84
C ASN A 183 11.94 24.10 -21.88
N TYR A 184 12.34 23.19 -21.00
CA TYR A 184 13.24 23.52 -19.89
C TYR A 184 14.64 23.95 -20.33
N ASP A 185 15.16 23.42 -21.48
CA ASP A 185 16.45 23.84 -22.04
C ASP A 185 16.48 25.35 -22.32
N LYS A 186 15.47 25.84 -23.03
CA LYS A 186 15.37 27.25 -23.38
C LYS A 186 15.03 28.13 -22.17
N ALA A 187 14.15 27.65 -21.30
CA ALA A 187 13.82 28.34 -20.06
C ALA A 187 15.07 28.57 -19.18
N GLN A 188 15.88 27.52 -19.04
CA GLN A 188 17.15 27.58 -18.28
C GLN A 188 18.10 28.62 -18.86
N ILE A 189 18.36 28.61 -20.17
CA ILE A 189 19.30 29.55 -20.81
C ILE A 189 18.84 30.99 -20.62
N VAL A 190 17.55 31.27 -20.86
CA VAL A 190 17.00 32.63 -20.73
C VAL A 190 17.10 33.10 -19.26
N ALA A 191 16.72 32.24 -18.30
CA ALA A 191 16.74 32.57 -16.89
C ALA A 191 18.18 32.79 -16.38
N GLN A 192 19.14 31.96 -16.78
CA GLN A 192 20.56 32.13 -16.41
C GLN A 192 21.13 33.43 -16.93
N ASN A 193 20.92 33.73 -18.23
CA ASN A 193 21.39 34.97 -18.84
C ASN A 193 20.78 36.20 -18.17
N TYR A 194 19.48 36.13 -17.87
CA TYR A 194 18.79 37.21 -17.18
C TYR A 194 19.36 37.46 -15.77
N LEU A 195 19.48 36.41 -14.96
CA LEU A 195 19.98 36.51 -13.59
C LEU A 195 21.45 36.97 -13.53
N SER A 196 22.24 36.62 -14.55
CA SER A 196 23.62 37.11 -14.67
C SER A 196 23.68 38.63 -14.94
N ALA A 197 22.73 39.16 -15.70
CA ALA A 197 22.67 40.59 -16.03
C ALA A 197 21.89 41.40 -14.98
N TYR A 198 20.85 40.85 -14.38
CA TYR A 198 19.88 41.55 -13.51
C TYR A 198 19.55 40.79 -12.23
N PRO A 199 20.54 40.47 -11.36
CA PRO A 199 20.34 39.57 -10.20
C PRO A 199 19.39 40.12 -9.13
N ASN A 200 19.15 41.44 -9.11
CA ASN A 200 18.30 42.13 -8.13
C ASN A 200 17.08 42.82 -8.76
N ASN A 201 16.73 42.47 -10.00
CA ASN A 201 15.53 43.03 -10.63
C ASN A 201 14.26 42.43 -9.97
N GLU A 202 13.14 43.15 -10.07
CA GLU A 202 11.84 42.70 -9.53
C GLU A 202 11.38 41.31 -10.02
N HIS A 203 11.81 40.90 -11.22
CA HIS A 203 11.50 39.57 -11.79
C HIS A 203 12.56 38.52 -11.42
N ALA A 204 13.61 38.86 -10.69
CA ALA A 204 14.69 37.91 -10.37
C ALA A 204 14.17 36.71 -9.55
N ALA A 205 13.25 36.92 -8.61
CA ALA A 205 12.65 35.85 -7.83
C ALA A 205 12.03 34.80 -8.74
N GLU A 206 11.18 35.22 -9.66
CA GLU A 206 10.48 34.30 -10.59
C GLU A 206 11.46 33.63 -11.57
N MET A 207 12.49 34.31 -12.00
CA MET A 207 13.55 33.73 -12.83
C MET A 207 14.34 32.66 -12.08
N TYR A 208 14.60 32.82 -10.78
CA TYR A 208 15.16 31.77 -9.92
C TYR A 208 14.23 30.59 -9.79
N ARG A 209 12.92 30.82 -9.68
CA ARG A 209 11.91 29.74 -9.67
C ARG A 209 11.93 28.95 -10.98
N ILE A 210 11.89 29.62 -12.12
CA ILE A 210 11.93 29.01 -13.46
C ILE A 210 13.22 28.20 -13.64
N LEU A 211 14.35 28.75 -13.17
CA LEU A 211 15.63 28.06 -13.22
C LEU A 211 15.63 26.80 -12.34
N GLY A 212 15.06 26.89 -11.13
CA GLY A 212 14.90 25.75 -10.23
C GLY A 212 14.03 24.65 -10.82
N ASP A 213 12.92 25.03 -11.47
CA ASP A 213 12.03 24.13 -12.18
C ASP A 213 12.76 23.37 -13.30
N ALA A 214 13.53 24.09 -14.12
CA ALA A 214 14.35 23.49 -15.17
C ALA A 214 15.40 22.51 -14.61
N TYR A 215 16.15 22.90 -13.59
CA TYR A 215 17.16 22.03 -12.96
C TYR A 215 16.52 20.79 -12.34
N TYR A 216 15.35 20.93 -11.68
CA TYR A 216 14.62 19.80 -11.13
C TYR A 216 14.25 18.79 -12.21
N HIS A 217 13.70 19.25 -13.34
CA HIS A 217 13.31 18.37 -14.44
C HIS A 217 14.50 17.71 -15.16
N PHE A 218 15.70 18.29 -15.09
CA PHE A 218 16.93 17.66 -15.58
C PHE A 218 17.60 16.74 -14.55
N GLY A 219 17.02 16.58 -13.35
CA GLY A 219 17.61 15.79 -12.27
C GLY A 219 18.84 16.45 -11.62
N GLN A 220 19.07 17.72 -11.88
CA GLN A 220 20.18 18.53 -11.34
C GLN A 220 19.78 19.10 -9.97
N TYR A 221 19.53 18.19 -9.00
CA TYR A 221 18.89 18.54 -7.73
C TYR A 221 19.69 19.51 -6.87
N HIS A 222 21.02 19.49 -6.90
CA HIS A 222 21.83 20.47 -6.16
C HIS A 222 21.62 21.90 -6.69
N GLN A 223 21.65 22.07 -8.01
CA GLN A 223 21.39 23.36 -8.65
C GLN A 223 19.92 23.78 -8.47
N ALA A 224 18.99 22.82 -8.48
CA ALA A 224 17.59 23.11 -8.19
C ALA A 224 17.40 23.66 -6.77
N VAL A 225 18.07 23.08 -5.76
CA VAL A 225 18.06 23.60 -4.38
C VAL A 225 18.59 25.03 -4.32
N GLU A 226 19.72 25.31 -4.96
CA GLU A 226 20.30 26.68 -4.97
C GLU A 226 19.34 27.69 -5.62
N ALA A 227 18.76 27.33 -6.76
CA ALA A 227 17.83 28.18 -7.49
C ALA A 227 16.54 28.44 -6.68
N PHE A 228 15.88 27.37 -6.17
CA PHE A 228 14.68 27.55 -5.37
C PHE A 228 14.94 28.29 -4.04
N THR A 229 16.10 28.11 -3.44
CA THR A 229 16.50 28.93 -2.27
C THR A 229 16.63 30.39 -2.67
N GLY A 230 17.26 30.66 -3.81
CA GLY A 230 17.35 32.03 -4.36
C GLY A 230 15.99 32.68 -4.66
N TYR A 231 14.99 31.84 -5.05
CA TYR A 231 13.59 32.27 -5.19
C TYR A 231 13.01 32.67 -3.82
N LEU A 232 13.09 31.76 -2.83
CA LEU A 232 12.52 32.01 -1.49
C LEU A 232 13.14 33.22 -0.78
N ASP A 233 14.43 33.46 -0.97
CA ASP A 233 15.13 34.60 -0.35
C ASP A 233 14.66 35.95 -0.91
N ARG A 234 14.08 35.97 -2.11
CA ARG A 234 13.66 37.17 -2.83
C ARG A 234 12.15 37.35 -2.93
N ASP A 235 11.41 36.27 -2.82
CA ASP A 235 9.95 36.33 -2.83
C ASP A 235 9.42 36.64 -1.43
N HIS A 236 8.85 37.83 -1.27
CA HIS A 236 8.21 38.26 -0.03
C HIS A 236 6.72 37.94 0.04
N SER A 237 6.18 37.27 -0.97
CA SER A 237 4.81 36.74 -1.02
C SER A 237 4.75 35.31 -0.46
N ALA A 238 3.55 34.71 -0.44
CA ALA A 238 3.43 33.31 -0.09
C ALA A 238 4.03 32.42 -1.21
N PRO A 239 5.05 31.60 -0.91
CA PRO A 239 5.71 30.79 -1.92
C PRO A 239 4.74 29.85 -2.64
N ARG A 240 4.95 29.60 -3.91
CA ARG A 240 4.14 28.66 -4.70
C ARG A 240 4.32 27.24 -4.19
N ARG A 241 3.21 26.52 -4.00
CA ARG A 241 3.20 25.13 -3.51
C ARG A 241 3.99 24.17 -4.41
N ASP A 242 3.92 24.36 -5.75
CA ASP A 242 4.67 23.56 -6.71
C ASP A 242 6.20 23.76 -6.57
N ALA A 243 6.66 24.98 -6.35
CA ALA A 243 8.06 25.29 -6.11
C ALA A 243 8.56 24.69 -4.79
N LEU A 244 7.80 24.83 -3.69
CA LEU A 244 8.11 24.19 -2.41
C LEU A 244 8.17 22.66 -2.51
N TYR A 245 7.26 22.08 -3.29
CA TYR A 245 7.24 20.65 -3.53
C TYR A 245 8.50 20.16 -4.27
N MET A 246 8.87 20.82 -5.37
CA MET A 246 10.08 20.49 -6.13
C MET A 246 11.36 20.73 -5.32
N LEU A 247 11.40 21.79 -4.51
CA LEU A 247 12.50 22.03 -3.56
C LEU A 247 12.58 20.90 -2.52
N GLY A 248 11.46 20.51 -1.93
CA GLY A 248 11.40 19.41 -0.96
C GLY A 248 11.88 18.09 -1.55
N LEU A 249 11.45 17.78 -2.78
CA LEU A 249 11.95 16.59 -3.50
C LEU A 249 13.43 16.70 -3.86
N SER A 250 13.91 17.88 -4.22
CA SER A 250 15.34 18.13 -4.48
C SER A 250 16.18 17.90 -3.23
N TYR A 251 15.72 18.35 -2.06
CA TYR A 251 16.36 18.03 -0.78
C TYR A 251 16.31 16.53 -0.46
N TYR A 252 15.22 15.85 -0.78
CA TYR A 252 15.13 14.40 -0.61
C TYR A 252 16.17 13.67 -1.47
N GLN A 253 16.30 14.02 -2.74
CA GLN A 253 17.27 13.44 -3.68
C GLN A 253 18.72 13.74 -3.29
N THR A 254 18.99 14.92 -2.72
CA THR A 254 20.31 15.30 -2.19
C THR A 254 20.56 14.79 -0.76
N LYS A 255 19.64 13.95 -0.22
CA LYS A 255 19.71 13.31 1.10
C LYS A 255 19.69 14.29 2.29
N VAL A 256 19.19 15.50 2.10
CA VAL A 256 18.99 16.48 3.17
C VAL A 256 17.55 16.32 3.71
N TYR A 257 17.28 15.17 4.32
CA TYR A 257 15.92 14.70 4.66
C TYR A 257 15.16 15.60 5.64
N SER A 258 15.84 16.26 6.56
CA SER A 258 15.21 17.18 7.51
C SER A 258 14.60 18.39 6.78
N LYS A 259 15.34 19.01 5.85
CA LYS A 259 14.83 20.12 5.02
C LYS A 259 13.80 19.64 4.01
N ALA A 260 13.95 18.42 3.49
CA ALA A 260 12.92 17.81 2.63
C ALA A 260 11.57 17.74 3.33
N ALA A 261 11.54 17.19 4.56
CA ALA A 261 10.32 17.08 5.35
C ALA A 261 9.73 18.46 5.71
N GLU A 262 10.58 19.45 6.02
CA GLU A 262 10.15 20.82 6.31
C GLU A 262 9.46 21.49 5.11
N MET A 263 10.09 21.45 3.94
CA MET A 263 9.54 22.07 2.72
C MET A 263 8.27 21.34 2.26
N LEU A 264 8.27 20.02 2.26
CA LEU A 264 7.10 19.22 1.91
C LEU A 264 5.93 19.44 2.88
N GLY A 265 6.21 19.69 4.16
CA GLY A 265 5.19 20.02 5.16
C GLY A 265 4.40 21.29 4.81
N GLN A 266 5.06 22.29 4.22
CA GLN A 266 4.41 23.54 3.79
C GLN A 266 3.51 23.35 2.54
N VAL A 267 3.65 22.23 1.82
CA VAL A 267 2.83 21.89 0.63
C VAL A 267 1.46 21.35 1.02
N THR A 268 1.30 20.79 2.23
CA THR A 268 0.14 20.02 2.69
C THR A 268 -1.07 20.88 3.06
N THR A 269 -1.34 21.95 2.31
CA THR A 269 -2.40 22.95 2.60
C THR A 269 -3.71 22.70 1.85
N ALA A 270 -3.77 21.73 0.95
CA ALA A 270 -4.95 21.37 0.17
C ALA A 270 -5.13 19.84 0.12
N ASN A 271 -6.31 19.38 -0.27
CA ASN A 271 -6.57 17.95 -0.44
C ASN A 271 -6.48 17.59 -1.94
N ASP A 272 -5.28 17.37 -2.42
CA ASP A 272 -4.97 17.08 -3.82
C ASP A 272 -3.82 16.07 -3.97
N ALA A 273 -3.52 15.69 -5.21
CA ALA A 273 -2.44 14.75 -5.52
C ALA A 273 -1.05 15.26 -5.10
N LEU A 274 -0.84 16.58 -5.11
CA LEU A 274 0.42 17.18 -4.70
C LEU A 274 0.64 16.99 -3.20
N THR A 275 -0.37 17.26 -2.39
CA THR A 275 -0.37 17.02 -0.93
C THR A 275 -0.15 15.54 -0.61
N GLN A 276 -0.86 14.65 -1.31
CA GLN A 276 -0.71 13.21 -1.11
C GLN A 276 0.75 12.77 -1.34
N ASN A 277 1.34 13.24 -2.43
CA ASN A 277 2.73 12.90 -2.78
C ASN A 277 3.73 13.56 -1.80
N ALA A 278 3.45 14.79 -1.33
CA ALA A 278 4.25 15.44 -0.31
C ALA A 278 4.28 14.62 0.98
N TYR A 279 3.13 14.15 1.47
CA TYR A 279 3.07 13.26 2.64
C TYR A 279 3.83 11.95 2.44
N LEU A 280 3.76 11.33 1.26
CA LEU A 280 4.54 10.12 0.97
C LEU A 280 6.05 10.40 1.16
N HIS A 281 6.58 11.46 0.53
CA HIS A 281 8.00 11.77 0.59
C HIS A 281 8.44 12.31 1.95
N MET A 282 7.54 12.98 2.70
CA MET A 282 7.77 13.28 4.12
C MET A 282 7.97 12.01 4.93
N GLY A 283 7.09 11.03 4.76
CA GLY A 283 7.21 9.74 5.41
C GLY A 283 8.52 9.03 5.08
N LEU A 284 8.89 9.00 3.81
CA LEU A 284 10.17 8.45 3.37
C LEU A 284 11.38 9.21 3.96
N SER A 285 11.28 10.54 4.05
CA SER A 285 12.32 11.38 4.68
C SER A 285 12.47 11.06 6.16
N TYR A 286 11.36 10.95 6.90
CA TYR A 286 11.37 10.59 8.32
C TYR A 286 11.90 9.18 8.57
N LEU A 287 11.67 8.22 7.66
CA LEU A 287 12.30 6.89 7.75
C LEU A 287 13.82 6.98 7.68
N GLN A 288 14.36 7.81 6.76
CA GLN A 288 15.80 8.01 6.64
C GLN A 288 16.41 8.70 7.89
N LEU A 289 15.62 9.49 8.61
CA LEU A 289 15.97 10.11 9.87
C LEU A 289 15.75 9.19 11.09
N ALA A 290 15.30 7.95 10.88
CA ALA A 290 14.89 7.00 11.91
C ALA A 290 13.73 7.49 12.82
N GLU A 291 12.97 8.48 12.37
CA GLU A 291 11.81 9.05 13.07
C GLU A 291 10.52 8.29 12.72
N LYS A 292 10.44 7.01 13.06
CA LYS A 292 9.37 6.09 12.64
C LYS A 292 7.95 6.56 12.98
N ASN A 293 7.75 7.23 14.11
CA ASN A 293 6.43 7.75 14.49
C ASN A 293 5.97 8.88 13.56
N LYS A 294 6.86 9.80 13.20
CA LYS A 294 6.55 10.86 12.23
C LYS A 294 6.32 10.29 10.84
N ALA A 295 7.13 9.29 10.45
CA ALA A 295 6.95 8.57 9.18
C ALA A 295 5.56 7.92 9.11
N ARG A 296 5.15 7.22 10.17
CA ARG A 296 3.82 6.61 10.28
C ARG A 296 2.70 7.63 10.06
N MET A 297 2.76 8.77 10.77
CA MET A 297 1.73 9.82 10.64
C MET A 297 1.65 10.38 9.22
N ALA A 298 2.79 10.59 8.57
CA ALA A 298 2.84 11.08 7.19
C ALA A 298 2.27 10.04 6.20
N PHE A 299 2.65 8.77 6.33
CA PHE A 299 2.09 7.69 5.49
C PHE A 299 0.59 7.49 5.70
N GLU A 300 0.09 7.65 6.94
CA GLU A 300 -1.34 7.58 7.24
C GLU A 300 -2.11 8.63 6.44
N GLN A 301 -1.63 9.88 6.42
CA GLN A 301 -2.25 10.95 5.64
C GLN A 301 -2.20 10.67 4.13
N ALA A 302 -1.08 10.20 3.62
CA ALA A 302 -0.95 9.84 2.21
C ALA A 302 -1.88 8.67 1.82
N ALA A 303 -2.00 7.67 2.69
CA ALA A 303 -2.88 6.50 2.48
C ALA A 303 -4.38 6.82 2.61
N ALA A 304 -4.73 7.87 3.34
CA ALA A 304 -6.13 8.32 3.48
C ALA A 304 -6.67 8.99 2.20
N SER A 305 -5.81 9.53 1.35
CA SER A 305 -6.20 10.22 0.12
C SER A 305 -6.36 9.25 -1.06
N ASN A 306 -7.39 9.50 -1.89
CA ASN A 306 -7.64 8.75 -3.13
C ASN A 306 -7.22 9.52 -4.40
N ALA A 307 -6.48 10.62 -4.27
CA ALA A 307 -6.10 11.45 -5.41
C ALA A 307 -5.21 10.72 -6.42
N ASN A 308 -4.34 9.84 -5.92
CA ASN A 308 -3.50 8.93 -6.72
C ASN A 308 -3.43 7.56 -6.04
N LEU A 309 -3.98 6.54 -6.68
CA LEU A 309 -4.06 5.18 -6.13
C LEU A 309 -2.69 4.50 -5.97
N GLN A 310 -1.74 4.79 -6.85
CA GLN A 310 -0.40 4.22 -6.76
C GLN A 310 0.37 4.78 -5.55
N ILE A 311 0.22 6.08 -5.28
CA ILE A 311 0.78 6.72 -4.08
C ILE A 311 0.10 6.18 -2.83
N LYS A 312 -1.23 6.01 -2.87
CA LYS A 312 -2.00 5.42 -1.78
C LYS A 312 -1.52 4.02 -1.43
N GLU A 313 -1.32 3.18 -2.46
CA GLU A 313 -0.81 1.82 -2.29
C GLU A 313 0.56 1.81 -1.59
N GLN A 314 1.50 2.61 -2.08
CA GLN A 314 2.83 2.71 -1.49
C GLN A 314 2.79 3.26 -0.05
N ALA A 315 1.96 4.27 0.19
CA ALA A 315 1.79 4.86 1.52
C ALA A 315 1.16 3.86 2.50
N ALA A 316 0.12 3.13 2.08
CA ALA A 316 -0.55 2.13 2.91
C ALA A 316 0.40 0.98 3.30
N TYR A 317 1.23 0.52 2.36
CA TYR A 317 2.28 -0.47 2.65
C TYR A 317 3.27 0.05 3.70
N ASN A 318 3.83 1.23 3.50
CA ASN A 318 4.81 1.81 4.43
C ASN A 318 4.18 2.13 5.81
N TYR A 319 2.92 2.56 5.83
CA TYR A 319 2.17 2.76 7.07
C TYR A 319 2.06 1.47 7.89
N ALA A 320 1.62 0.38 7.23
CA ALA A 320 1.50 -0.93 7.88
C ALA A 320 2.86 -1.46 8.36
N LEU A 321 3.92 -1.24 7.58
CA LEU A 321 5.29 -1.62 7.96
C LEU A 321 5.77 -0.82 9.17
N CYS A 322 5.56 0.50 9.22
CA CYS A 322 5.89 1.32 10.38
C CYS A 322 5.14 0.86 11.64
N LEU A 323 3.86 0.51 11.52
CA LEU A 323 3.10 -0.07 12.63
C LEU A 323 3.69 -1.39 13.10
N HIS A 324 4.06 -2.27 12.17
CA HIS A 324 4.67 -3.57 12.50
C HIS A 324 6.00 -3.40 13.25
N GLU A 325 6.84 -2.47 12.81
CA GLU A 325 8.15 -2.23 13.43
C GLU A 325 8.08 -1.46 14.77
N THR A 326 6.98 -0.77 15.06
CA THR A 326 6.78 0.02 16.29
C THR A 326 5.80 -0.61 17.28
N SER A 327 5.08 -1.66 16.89
CA SER A 327 4.08 -2.33 17.72
C SER A 327 4.70 -3.33 18.68
N TYR A 328 4.26 -3.29 19.95
CA TYR A 328 4.60 -4.30 20.97
C TYR A 328 3.63 -5.48 21.00
N SER A 329 2.54 -5.43 20.23
CA SER A 329 1.49 -6.46 20.21
C SER A 329 1.56 -7.27 18.92
N ALA A 330 1.60 -8.59 19.04
CA ALA A 330 1.60 -9.50 17.89
C ALA A 330 0.33 -9.38 17.02
N PHE A 331 -0.83 -9.08 17.64
CA PHE A 331 -2.13 -8.88 16.98
C PHE A 331 -2.66 -7.45 17.15
N GLY A 332 -1.79 -6.46 17.03
CA GLY A 332 -2.13 -5.06 17.12
C GLY A 332 -2.62 -4.44 15.81
N GLU A 333 -2.52 -3.12 15.77
CA GLU A 333 -2.91 -2.30 14.61
C GLU A 333 -2.20 -2.69 13.31
N SER A 334 -0.97 -3.23 13.41
CA SER A 334 -0.17 -3.65 12.25
C SER A 334 -0.83 -4.79 11.47
N VAL A 335 -1.37 -5.80 12.15
CA VAL A 335 -2.08 -6.92 11.50
C VAL A 335 -3.31 -6.40 10.77
N THR A 336 -4.10 -5.54 11.43
CA THR A 336 -5.27 -4.91 10.82
C THR A 336 -4.91 -4.06 9.60
N ALA A 337 -3.80 -3.33 9.65
CA ALA A 337 -3.30 -2.53 8.53
C ALA A 337 -2.86 -3.41 7.35
N PHE A 338 -2.18 -4.52 7.61
CA PHE A 338 -1.79 -5.49 6.59
C PHE A 338 -3.00 -6.20 5.95
N GLU A 339 -4.00 -6.61 6.76
CA GLU A 339 -5.26 -7.18 6.26
C GLU A 339 -5.98 -6.19 5.33
N LYS A 340 -6.10 -4.93 5.77
CA LYS A 340 -6.70 -3.85 4.98
C LYS A 340 -5.94 -3.64 3.68
N PHE A 341 -4.60 -3.64 3.72
CA PHE A 341 -3.77 -3.51 2.53
C PHE A 341 -4.04 -4.63 1.51
N LEU A 342 -4.07 -5.90 1.95
CA LEU A 342 -4.33 -7.03 1.05
C LEU A 342 -5.75 -7.01 0.46
N ASN A 343 -6.72 -6.50 1.21
CA ASN A 343 -8.09 -6.37 0.72
C ASN A 343 -8.23 -5.24 -0.31
N GLU A 344 -7.52 -4.13 -0.12
CA GLU A 344 -7.58 -2.98 -1.01
C GLU A 344 -6.68 -3.15 -2.24
N PHE A 345 -5.51 -3.78 -2.08
CA PHE A 345 -4.49 -3.96 -3.12
C PHE A 345 -4.06 -5.43 -3.30
N PRO A 346 -4.98 -6.35 -3.66
CA PRO A 346 -4.68 -7.79 -3.70
C PRO A 346 -3.65 -8.17 -4.77
N THR A 347 -3.43 -7.34 -5.80
CA THR A 347 -2.48 -7.55 -6.90
C THR A 347 -1.22 -6.69 -6.79
N SER A 348 -1.02 -6.04 -5.65
CA SER A 348 0.13 -5.20 -5.39
C SER A 348 1.45 -5.96 -5.47
N PRO A 349 2.54 -5.35 -5.98
CA PRO A 349 3.88 -5.93 -5.88
C PRO A 349 4.35 -6.11 -4.42
N TYR A 350 3.70 -5.46 -3.45
CA TYR A 350 3.98 -5.62 -2.03
C TYR A 350 3.15 -6.74 -1.37
N ALA A 351 2.12 -7.28 -2.04
CA ALA A 351 1.18 -8.24 -1.45
C ALA A 351 1.87 -9.52 -0.94
N GLU A 352 2.88 -10.01 -1.66
CA GLU A 352 3.67 -11.17 -1.23
C GLU A 352 4.43 -10.88 0.07
N LYS A 353 5.09 -9.73 0.18
CA LYS A 353 5.82 -9.33 1.40
C LYS A 353 4.88 -9.18 2.59
N VAL A 354 3.73 -8.54 2.38
CA VAL A 354 2.68 -8.39 3.41
C VAL A 354 2.15 -9.75 3.86
N SER A 355 1.92 -10.67 2.91
CA SER A 355 1.52 -12.04 3.21
C SER A 355 2.56 -12.77 4.08
N ASN A 356 3.85 -12.59 3.78
CA ASN A 356 4.93 -13.19 4.56
C ASN A 356 4.99 -12.64 6.01
N TYR A 357 4.83 -11.33 6.21
CA TYR A 357 4.74 -10.74 7.55
C TYR A 357 3.55 -11.30 8.34
N LEU A 358 2.37 -11.39 7.71
CA LEU A 358 1.20 -11.97 8.36
C LEU A 358 1.41 -13.45 8.71
N VAL A 359 1.97 -14.24 7.81
CA VAL A 359 2.28 -15.67 8.07
C VAL A 359 3.25 -15.80 9.25
N GLU A 360 4.28 -14.98 9.30
CA GLU A 360 5.23 -14.98 10.44
C GLU A 360 4.50 -14.68 11.76
N VAL A 361 3.67 -13.65 11.79
CA VAL A 361 2.87 -13.31 12.98
C VAL A 361 1.93 -14.45 13.36
N TYR A 362 1.23 -15.06 12.40
CA TYR A 362 0.28 -16.13 12.64
C TYR A 362 0.95 -17.41 13.17
N MET A 363 2.13 -17.74 12.66
CA MET A 363 2.84 -18.96 13.08
C MET A 363 3.56 -18.80 14.41
N ASN A 364 3.94 -17.57 14.78
CA ASN A 364 4.63 -17.27 16.03
C ASN A 364 3.67 -16.93 17.19
N THR A 365 2.36 -16.81 16.92
CA THR A 365 1.39 -16.51 17.97
C THR A 365 1.07 -17.74 18.81
N ARG A 366 0.67 -17.49 20.08
CA ARG A 366 0.06 -18.50 20.95
C ARG A 366 -1.48 -18.50 20.86
N SER A 367 -2.06 -17.54 20.15
CA SER A 367 -3.51 -17.40 19.98
C SER A 367 -3.92 -17.77 18.55
N TYR A 368 -4.04 -19.07 18.30
CA TYR A 368 -4.43 -19.59 16.99
C TYR A 368 -5.85 -19.19 16.58
N GLU A 369 -6.78 -19.00 17.54
CA GLU A 369 -8.13 -18.51 17.26
C GLU A 369 -8.11 -17.08 16.75
N ALA A 370 -7.26 -16.21 17.32
CA ALA A 370 -7.11 -14.84 16.84
C ALA A 370 -6.50 -14.80 15.43
N ALA A 371 -5.52 -15.67 15.16
CA ALA A 371 -4.92 -15.82 13.84
C ALA A 371 -5.96 -16.28 12.80
N LEU A 372 -6.78 -17.26 13.15
CA LEU A 372 -7.84 -17.75 12.27
C LEU A 372 -8.85 -16.66 11.93
N LYS A 373 -9.33 -15.91 12.92
CA LYS A 373 -10.24 -14.77 12.73
C LYS A 373 -9.61 -13.67 11.86
N SER A 374 -8.30 -13.43 12.00
CA SER A 374 -7.56 -12.48 11.18
C SER A 374 -7.54 -12.91 9.71
N ILE A 375 -7.21 -14.17 9.45
CA ILE A 375 -7.18 -14.72 8.08
C ILE A 375 -8.57 -14.64 7.42
N GLU A 376 -9.64 -14.85 8.17
CA GLU A 376 -11.02 -14.79 7.67
C GLU A 376 -11.45 -13.40 7.21
N ARG A 377 -10.78 -12.33 7.67
CA ARG A 377 -11.01 -10.96 7.21
C ARG A 377 -10.35 -10.64 5.87
N ILE A 378 -9.46 -11.51 5.39
CA ILE A 378 -8.77 -11.32 4.10
C ILE A 378 -9.63 -11.90 2.99
N ALA A 379 -10.13 -11.05 2.10
CA ALA A 379 -11.04 -11.46 1.03
C ALA A 379 -10.41 -12.42 0.00
N LYS A 380 -9.13 -12.24 -0.31
CA LYS A 380 -8.36 -13.09 -1.24
C LYS A 380 -7.00 -13.44 -0.64
N PRO A 381 -6.95 -14.41 0.28
CA PRO A 381 -5.70 -14.81 0.91
C PRO A 381 -4.76 -15.49 -0.11
N SER A 382 -3.46 -15.21 0.02
CA SER A 382 -2.43 -15.88 -0.79
C SER A 382 -2.31 -17.37 -0.43
N ALA A 383 -1.66 -18.15 -1.30
CA ALA A 383 -1.41 -19.56 -1.04
C ALA A 383 -0.63 -19.78 0.28
N GLN A 384 0.30 -18.90 0.61
CA GLN A 384 1.08 -18.93 1.84
C GLN A 384 0.19 -18.68 3.08
N ILE A 385 -0.73 -17.73 3.02
CA ILE A 385 -1.71 -17.49 4.10
C ILE A 385 -2.65 -18.68 4.25
N MET A 386 -3.07 -19.32 3.14
CA MET A 386 -3.92 -20.50 3.17
C MET A 386 -3.19 -21.72 3.73
N GLU A 387 -1.90 -21.88 3.45
CA GLU A 387 -1.06 -22.91 4.09
C GLU A 387 -0.93 -22.65 5.60
N ALA A 388 -0.74 -21.40 6.00
CA ALA A 388 -0.74 -21.02 7.42
C ALA A 388 -2.09 -21.33 8.08
N LYS A 389 -3.20 -21.01 7.41
CA LYS A 389 -4.57 -21.37 7.87
C LYS A 389 -4.70 -22.87 8.10
N GLN A 390 -4.25 -23.68 7.16
CA GLN A 390 -4.27 -25.13 7.27
C GLN A 390 -3.52 -25.63 8.51
N LYS A 391 -2.30 -25.10 8.73
CA LYS A 391 -1.48 -25.44 9.90
C LYS A 391 -2.10 -24.97 11.21
N ILE A 392 -2.71 -23.79 11.24
CA ILE A 392 -3.40 -23.25 12.43
C ILE A 392 -4.61 -24.13 12.79
N LEU A 393 -5.42 -24.49 11.83
CA LEU A 393 -6.56 -25.40 12.03
C LEU A 393 -6.10 -26.77 12.55
N PHE A 394 -4.99 -27.28 12.03
CA PHE A 394 -4.36 -28.52 12.54
C PHE A 394 -3.92 -28.34 14.00
N GLN A 395 -3.27 -27.25 14.36
CA GLN A 395 -2.85 -27.00 15.74
C GLN A 395 -4.03 -26.86 16.70
N LEU A 396 -5.09 -26.15 16.31
CA LEU A 396 -6.34 -26.07 17.10
C LEU A 396 -7.00 -27.45 17.27
N GLY A 397 -6.96 -28.28 16.24
CA GLY A 397 -7.46 -29.64 16.29
C GLY A 397 -6.68 -30.53 17.26
N THR A 398 -5.34 -30.51 17.18
CA THR A 398 -4.48 -31.28 18.07
C THR A 398 -4.56 -30.78 19.52
N GLN A 399 -4.66 -29.48 19.74
CA GLN A 399 -4.88 -28.89 21.06
C GLN A 399 -6.23 -29.32 21.67
N SER A 400 -7.29 -29.32 20.85
CA SER A 400 -8.62 -29.82 21.27
C SER A 400 -8.59 -31.30 21.64
N PHE A 401 -7.85 -32.11 20.87
CA PHE A 401 -7.62 -33.52 21.17
C PHE A 401 -6.89 -33.71 22.51
N ALA A 402 -5.82 -32.96 22.72
CA ALA A 402 -5.06 -33.00 23.99
C ALA A 402 -5.93 -32.64 25.21
N ASN A 403 -6.92 -31.77 25.03
CA ASN A 403 -7.92 -31.41 26.03
C ASN A 403 -9.10 -32.39 26.11
N ALA A 404 -9.03 -33.53 25.44
CA ALA A 404 -10.08 -34.55 25.33
C ALA A 404 -11.42 -34.05 24.72
N ASN A 405 -11.39 -32.92 24.00
CA ASN A 405 -12.55 -32.37 23.26
C ASN A 405 -12.57 -32.95 21.83
N PHE A 406 -12.84 -34.25 21.70
CA PHE A 406 -12.66 -34.99 20.43
C PHE A 406 -13.59 -34.50 19.31
N GLU A 407 -14.82 -34.12 19.60
CA GLU A 407 -15.74 -33.57 18.60
C GLU A 407 -15.25 -32.22 18.05
N GLN A 408 -14.74 -31.34 18.90
CA GLN A 408 -14.15 -30.06 18.49
C GLN A 408 -12.85 -30.28 17.71
N ALA A 409 -12.03 -31.25 18.12
CA ALA A 409 -10.84 -31.65 17.38
C ALA A 409 -11.19 -32.03 15.95
N LEU A 410 -12.23 -32.89 15.78
CA LEU A 410 -12.73 -33.29 14.45
C LEU A 410 -13.19 -32.10 13.62
N GLN A 411 -13.84 -31.08 14.20
CA GLN A 411 -14.27 -29.90 13.48
C GLN A 411 -13.08 -29.15 12.87
N TYR A 412 -12.04 -28.85 13.65
CA TYR A 412 -10.85 -28.16 13.17
C TYR A 412 -10.03 -29.00 12.20
N LEU A 413 -9.79 -30.26 12.52
CA LEU A 413 -9.02 -31.18 11.67
C LEU A 413 -9.68 -31.38 10.29
N ASN A 414 -11.01 -31.54 10.24
CA ASN A 414 -11.72 -31.65 8.97
C ASN A 414 -11.66 -30.37 8.14
N GLN A 415 -11.69 -29.18 8.77
CA GLN A 415 -11.45 -27.95 8.06
C GLN A 415 -10.03 -27.89 7.49
N SER A 416 -9.02 -28.33 8.25
CA SER A 416 -7.64 -28.44 7.76
C SER A 416 -7.52 -29.40 6.56
N ILE A 417 -8.21 -30.55 6.61
CA ILE A 417 -8.26 -31.53 5.52
C ILE A 417 -8.91 -30.94 4.27
N THR A 418 -9.99 -30.17 4.43
CA THR A 418 -10.75 -29.56 3.32
C THR A 418 -9.87 -28.60 2.50
N ILE A 419 -8.97 -27.85 3.14
CA ILE A 419 -8.01 -26.98 2.47
C ILE A 419 -6.64 -27.65 2.29
N GLY A 420 -6.60 -28.98 2.26
CA GLY A 420 -5.39 -29.79 2.30
C GLY A 420 -4.50 -29.76 1.05
N GLN A 421 -4.86 -28.99 0.02
CA GLN A 421 -4.04 -28.82 -1.18
C GLN A 421 -2.78 -27.97 -0.96
N TYR A 422 -2.74 -27.16 0.09
CA TYR A 422 -1.61 -26.26 0.38
C TYR A 422 -0.45 -26.97 1.07
N ASN A 423 -0.73 -27.94 1.94
CA ASN A 423 0.31 -28.75 2.60
C ASN A 423 -0.15 -30.20 2.75
N ARG A 424 0.45 -31.08 1.94
CA ARG A 424 0.10 -32.50 1.89
C ARG A 424 0.38 -33.23 3.21
N GLN A 425 1.52 -32.93 3.87
CA GLN A 425 1.87 -33.60 5.13
C GLN A 425 0.91 -33.20 6.26
N THR A 426 0.61 -31.88 6.39
CA THR A 426 -0.39 -31.42 7.37
C THR A 426 -1.76 -32.07 7.14
N LYS A 427 -2.16 -32.28 5.88
CA LYS A 427 -3.39 -33.02 5.55
C LYS A 427 -3.32 -34.47 6.01
N ALA A 428 -2.21 -35.13 5.77
CA ALA A 428 -2.02 -36.52 6.23
C ALA A 428 -2.10 -36.60 7.75
N ASP A 429 -1.34 -35.74 8.46
CA ASP A 429 -1.31 -35.71 9.92
C ASP A 429 -2.70 -35.39 10.51
N ALA A 430 -3.49 -34.53 9.85
CA ALA A 430 -4.86 -34.27 10.25
C ALA A 430 -5.76 -35.51 10.15
N TYR A 431 -5.59 -36.35 9.13
CA TYR A 431 -6.27 -37.64 9.04
C TYR A 431 -5.88 -38.57 10.19
N TYR A 432 -4.59 -38.60 10.57
CA TYR A 432 -4.16 -39.40 11.71
C TYR A 432 -4.91 -38.99 12.99
N TRP A 433 -4.93 -37.69 13.30
CA TRP A 433 -5.58 -37.19 14.51
C TRP A 433 -7.12 -37.27 14.44
N CYS A 434 -7.71 -37.23 13.25
CA CYS A 434 -9.13 -37.61 13.07
C CYS A 434 -9.36 -39.07 13.40
N GLY A 435 -8.49 -39.97 12.93
CA GLY A 435 -8.51 -41.38 13.27
C GLY A 435 -8.47 -41.64 14.77
N GLU A 436 -7.52 -40.99 15.46
CA GLU A 436 -7.40 -41.02 16.93
C GLU A 436 -8.67 -40.50 17.62
N SER A 437 -9.22 -39.37 17.17
CA SER A 437 -10.44 -38.79 17.72
C SER A 437 -11.65 -39.71 17.57
N TYR A 438 -11.84 -40.27 16.37
CA TYR A 438 -12.90 -41.23 16.12
C TYR A 438 -12.73 -42.51 16.94
N TYR A 439 -11.48 -42.98 17.09
CA TYR A 439 -11.19 -44.15 17.93
C TYR A 439 -11.59 -43.92 19.40
N ARG A 440 -11.24 -42.73 19.95
CA ARG A 440 -11.67 -42.36 21.32
C ARG A 440 -13.17 -42.23 21.48
N LEU A 441 -13.87 -41.85 20.44
CA LEU A 441 -15.35 -41.78 20.40
C LEU A 441 -16.01 -43.14 20.08
N ASN A 442 -15.23 -44.24 20.01
CA ASN A 442 -15.71 -45.57 19.66
C ASN A 442 -16.34 -45.66 18.24
N ARG A 443 -15.95 -44.73 17.33
CA ARG A 443 -16.40 -44.67 15.94
C ARG A 443 -15.39 -45.41 15.03
N MET A 444 -15.35 -46.74 15.16
CA MET A 444 -14.26 -47.55 14.62
C MET A 444 -14.16 -47.54 13.09
N MET A 445 -15.29 -47.42 12.36
CA MET A 445 -15.27 -47.40 10.90
C MET A 445 -14.67 -46.12 10.35
N GLU A 446 -15.02 -45.00 10.94
CA GLU A 446 -14.47 -43.68 10.58
C GLU A 446 -12.97 -43.60 10.97
N ALA A 447 -12.63 -44.15 12.13
CA ALA A 447 -11.23 -44.24 12.56
C ALA A 447 -10.39 -45.02 11.54
N ALA A 448 -10.85 -46.19 11.12
CA ALA A 448 -10.15 -47.01 10.13
C ALA A 448 -10.01 -46.33 8.78
N ARG A 449 -11.07 -45.62 8.32
CA ARG A 449 -11.01 -44.83 7.09
C ARG A 449 -9.91 -43.79 7.15
N ASP A 450 -9.85 -43.04 8.24
CA ASP A 450 -8.95 -41.88 8.37
C ASP A 450 -7.51 -42.32 8.63
N PHE A 451 -7.25 -43.38 9.40
CA PHE A 451 -5.91 -43.97 9.51
C PHE A 451 -5.41 -44.51 8.16
N ASN A 452 -6.26 -45.15 7.36
CA ASN A 452 -5.88 -45.60 6.01
C ASN A 452 -5.58 -44.39 5.09
N ALA A 453 -6.36 -43.29 5.17
CA ALA A 453 -6.08 -42.09 4.42
C ALA A 453 -4.71 -41.48 4.82
N TYR A 454 -4.38 -41.46 6.11
CA TYR A 454 -3.06 -41.06 6.60
C TYR A 454 -1.94 -41.92 6.00
N LEU A 455 -2.05 -43.25 6.07
CA LEU A 455 -1.03 -44.17 5.54
C LEU A 455 -0.78 -44.00 4.04
N GLN A 456 -1.81 -43.59 3.27
CA GLN A 456 -1.69 -43.34 1.82
C GLN A 456 -1.10 -41.97 1.48
N LEU A 457 -1.35 -40.97 2.32
CA LEU A 457 -1.02 -39.57 2.02
C LEU A 457 0.31 -39.13 2.58
N THR A 458 0.73 -39.68 3.72
CA THR A 458 1.97 -39.25 4.41
C THR A 458 3.20 -39.40 3.53
N THR A 459 4.10 -38.44 3.67
CA THR A 459 5.43 -38.46 3.04
C THR A 459 6.49 -39.08 3.96
N GLN A 460 6.08 -39.52 5.17
CA GLN A 460 6.97 -40.04 6.22
C GLN A 460 6.55 -41.45 6.68
N PRO A 461 6.67 -42.47 5.83
CA PRO A 461 6.14 -43.81 6.12
C PRO A 461 6.89 -44.60 7.21
N ASN A 462 7.93 -44.03 7.78
CA ASN A 462 8.75 -44.67 8.82
C ASN A 462 8.77 -43.90 10.15
N ASN A 463 7.86 -42.94 10.34
CA ASN A 463 7.73 -42.21 11.59
C ASN A 463 6.89 -42.99 12.62
N GLU A 464 6.92 -42.55 13.87
CA GLU A 464 6.17 -43.14 14.97
C GLU A 464 4.65 -43.18 14.71
N MET A 465 4.08 -42.07 14.16
CA MET A 465 2.65 -42.00 13.83
C MET A 465 2.24 -43.04 12.79
N TYR A 466 3.13 -43.36 11.84
CA TYR A 466 2.85 -44.40 10.83
C TYR A 466 2.80 -45.79 11.48
N ALA A 467 3.71 -46.06 12.42
CA ALA A 467 3.69 -47.28 13.20
C ALA A 467 2.41 -47.39 14.06
N LEU A 468 2.08 -46.31 14.80
CA LEU A 468 0.87 -46.27 15.65
C LEU A 468 -0.44 -46.38 14.87
N ALA A 469 -0.50 -45.78 13.66
CA ALA A 469 -1.68 -45.94 12.79
C ALA A 469 -1.92 -47.42 12.43
N ASN A 470 -0.85 -48.18 12.12
CA ASN A 470 -0.95 -49.64 11.90
C ASN A 470 -1.38 -50.37 13.18
N TYR A 471 -0.84 -49.99 14.34
CA TYR A 471 -1.22 -50.57 15.62
C TYR A 471 -2.73 -50.39 15.90
N ASN A 472 -3.25 -49.18 15.74
CA ASN A 472 -4.68 -48.88 15.93
C ASN A 472 -5.57 -49.59 14.91
N LEU A 473 -5.17 -49.66 13.64
CA LEU A 473 -5.85 -50.46 12.61
C LEU A 473 -5.88 -51.94 12.94
N GLY A 474 -4.80 -52.46 13.53
CA GLY A 474 -4.72 -53.81 14.06
C GLY A 474 -5.81 -54.08 15.09
N TYR A 475 -5.98 -53.19 16.07
CA TYR A 475 -7.07 -53.29 17.05
C TYR A 475 -8.46 -53.18 16.45
N ILE A 476 -8.67 -52.26 15.50
CA ILE A 476 -9.97 -52.12 14.82
C ILE A 476 -10.34 -53.41 14.06
N ALA A 477 -9.38 -53.98 13.32
CA ALA A 477 -9.58 -55.23 12.62
C ALA A 477 -9.85 -56.40 13.58
N PHE A 478 -9.11 -56.44 14.70
CA PHE A 478 -9.28 -57.46 15.75
C PHE A 478 -10.69 -57.41 16.36
N HIS A 479 -11.19 -56.23 16.71
CA HIS A 479 -12.57 -56.05 17.21
C HIS A 479 -13.63 -56.50 16.20
N ARG A 480 -13.36 -56.33 14.90
CA ARG A 480 -14.22 -56.82 13.81
C ARG A 480 -14.07 -58.31 13.55
N LYS A 481 -13.21 -59.02 14.31
CA LYS A 481 -12.86 -60.42 14.14
C LYS A 481 -12.20 -60.76 12.78
N ASP A 482 -11.65 -59.76 12.11
CA ASP A 482 -10.81 -59.96 10.94
C ASP A 482 -9.37 -60.22 11.39
N TYR A 483 -9.14 -61.40 11.87
CA TYR A 483 -7.87 -61.78 12.51
C TYR A 483 -6.70 -61.82 11.54
N THR A 484 -6.98 -62.10 10.26
CA THR A 484 -5.95 -62.09 9.23
C THR A 484 -5.43 -60.65 9.01
N GLN A 485 -6.35 -59.71 8.82
CA GLN A 485 -5.98 -58.33 8.62
C GLN A 485 -5.39 -57.70 9.89
N ALA A 486 -5.92 -58.05 11.07
CA ALA A 486 -5.38 -57.62 12.35
C ALA A 486 -3.92 -58.03 12.51
N SER A 487 -3.61 -59.33 12.26
CA SER A 487 -2.27 -59.84 12.30
C SER A 487 -1.31 -59.10 11.36
N ASN A 488 -1.73 -58.83 10.12
CA ASN A 488 -0.94 -58.08 9.15
C ASN A 488 -0.60 -56.65 9.64
N TYR A 489 -1.55 -55.94 10.22
CA TYR A 489 -1.34 -54.58 10.75
C TYR A 489 -0.39 -54.60 11.98
N PHE A 490 -0.57 -55.55 12.92
CA PHE A 490 0.35 -55.67 14.07
C PHE A 490 1.75 -56.11 13.64
N GLN A 491 1.88 -57.00 12.66
CA GLN A 491 3.19 -57.34 12.08
C GLN A 491 3.87 -56.14 11.47
N LYS A 492 3.09 -55.27 10.77
CA LYS A 492 3.64 -54.02 10.22
C LYS A 492 4.11 -53.09 11.32
N TYR A 493 3.33 -52.96 12.40
CA TYR A 493 3.75 -52.20 13.59
C TYR A 493 5.09 -52.68 14.16
N ILE A 494 5.21 -54.01 14.38
CA ILE A 494 6.45 -54.63 14.92
C ILE A 494 7.65 -54.35 14.02
N GLN A 495 7.49 -54.34 12.69
CA GLN A 495 8.56 -54.06 11.75
C GLN A 495 9.03 -52.60 11.81
N LEU A 496 8.13 -51.68 12.16
CA LEU A 496 8.40 -50.24 12.19
C LEU A 496 8.83 -49.75 13.57
N GLU A 497 8.38 -50.40 14.65
CA GLU A 497 8.72 -50.08 16.02
C GLU A 497 10.21 -50.48 16.31
N LYS A 498 11.02 -49.50 16.67
CA LYS A 498 12.47 -49.71 16.88
C LYS A 498 12.83 -50.18 18.29
N GLY A 499 11.85 -50.61 19.07
CA GLY A 499 12.02 -51.10 20.41
C GLY A 499 11.98 -50.02 21.50
N GLU A 500 11.59 -48.81 21.14
CA GLU A 500 11.46 -47.70 22.10
C GLU A 500 10.26 -47.92 23.02
N ASN A 501 9.14 -48.46 22.50
CA ASN A 501 7.93 -48.77 23.28
C ASN A 501 7.79 -50.28 23.48
N ARG A 502 8.62 -50.84 24.37
CA ARG A 502 8.62 -52.30 24.65
C ARG A 502 7.26 -52.84 25.10
N THR A 503 6.47 -52.04 25.82
CA THR A 503 5.17 -52.48 26.32
C THR A 503 4.16 -52.62 25.14
N ALA A 504 4.08 -51.66 24.25
CA ALA A 504 3.20 -51.74 23.07
C ALA A 504 3.68 -52.83 22.08
N LEU A 505 5.00 -53.04 21.98
CA LEU A 505 5.56 -54.09 21.15
C LEU A 505 5.20 -55.46 21.68
N ALA A 506 5.32 -55.70 23.01
CA ALA A 506 4.88 -56.96 23.65
C ALA A 506 3.37 -57.18 23.49
N ASP A 507 2.61 -56.13 23.60
CA ASP A 507 1.15 -56.23 23.36
C ASP A 507 0.86 -56.58 21.90
N ALA A 508 1.52 -55.97 20.92
CA ALA A 508 1.38 -56.34 19.51
C ALA A 508 1.69 -57.82 19.26
N TYR A 509 2.75 -58.36 19.84
CA TYR A 509 3.05 -59.80 19.79
C TYR A 509 1.92 -60.59 20.39
N ASN A 510 1.39 -60.23 21.57
CA ASN A 510 0.24 -60.90 22.17
C ASN A 510 -1.01 -60.86 21.26
N ARG A 511 -1.31 -59.69 20.65
CA ARG A 511 -2.47 -59.59 19.72
C ARG A 511 -2.32 -60.45 18.47
N ILE A 512 -1.08 -60.60 17.93
CA ILE A 512 -0.83 -61.52 16.82
C ILE A 512 -1.05 -62.97 17.29
N GLY A 513 -0.57 -63.31 18.48
CA GLY A 513 -0.83 -64.61 19.10
C GLY A 513 -2.32 -64.90 19.24
N ASP A 514 -3.09 -63.92 19.71
CA ASP A 514 -4.57 -64.01 19.79
C ASP A 514 -5.20 -64.22 18.42
N CYS A 515 -4.73 -63.50 17.38
CA CYS A 515 -5.23 -63.70 16.00
C CYS A 515 -5.02 -65.16 15.56
N HIS A 516 -3.79 -65.69 15.73
CA HIS A 516 -3.51 -67.06 15.34
C HIS A 516 -4.25 -68.08 16.19
N LEU A 517 -4.43 -67.85 17.49
CA LEU A 517 -5.26 -68.71 18.35
C LEU A 517 -6.70 -68.77 17.86
N ASN A 518 -7.30 -67.63 17.49
CA ASN A 518 -8.70 -67.61 17.03
C ASN A 518 -8.90 -68.33 15.70
N VAL A 519 -7.88 -68.40 14.84
CA VAL A 519 -7.91 -69.18 13.59
C VAL A 519 -7.35 -70.60 13.76
N ARG A 520 -7.10 -71.04 15.04
CA ARG A 520 -6.57 -72.36 15.43
C ARG A 520 -5.17 -72.68 14.88
N ASN A 521 -4.37 -71.68 14.58
CA ASN A 521 -2.98 -71.86 14.24
C ASN A 521 -2.13 -71.81 15.52
N PHE A 522 -2.09 -72.95 16.22
CA PHE A 522 -1.50 -73.05 17.56
C PHE A 522 -0.01 -72.86 17.59
N GLU A 523 0.74 -73.33 16.59
CA GLU A 523 2.20 -73.19 16.55
C GLU A 523 2.60 -71.69 16.43
N GLU A 524 1.99 -70.98 15.50
CA GLU A 524 2.24 -69.55 15.36
C GLU A 524 1.76 -68.74 16.59
N ALA A 525 0.61 -69.15 17.18
CA ALA A 525 0.17 -68.52 18.42
C ALA A 525 1.22 -68.64 19.54
N LYS A 526 1.76 -69.84 19.74
CA LYS A 526 2.86 -70.10 20.74
C LYS A 526 4.10 -69.29 20.42
N HIS A 527 4.49 -69.22 19.16
CA HIS A 527 5.63 -68.45 18.73
C HIS A 527 5.50 -66.96 19.15
N TYR A 528 4.39 -66.33 18.80
CA TYR A 528 4.18 -64.92 19.09
C TYR A 528 4.00 -64.61 20.59
N TYR A 529 3.30 -65.46 21.35
CA TYR A 529 3.22 -65.33 22.81
C TYR A 529 4.59 -65.47 23.47
N SER A 530 5.44 -66.39 22.96
CA SER A 530 6.79 -66.55 23.45
C SER A 530 7.67 -65.30 23.20
N GLN A 531 7.52 -64.66 22.04
CA GLN A 531 8.19 -63.38 21.77
C GLN A 531 7.75 -62.28 22.76
N ALA A 532 6.44 -62.19 23.04
CA ALA A 532 5.92 -61.27 24.02
C ALA A 532 6.46 -61.50 25.44
N GLU A 533 6.54 -62.79 25.87
CA GLU A 533 7.07 -63.16 27.18
C GLU A 533 8.56 -62.79 27.34
N GLN A 534 9.36 -63.07 26.31
CA GLN A 534 10.80 -62.77 26.31
C GLN A 534 11.11 -61.25 26.45
N MET A 535 10.14 -60.41 26.10
CA MET A 535 10.31 -58.96 26.29
C MET A 535 10.26 -58.54 27.76
N ASN A 536 9.83 -59.40 28.66
CA ASN A 536 9.80 -59.19 30.10
C ASN A 536 9.08 -57.89 30.53
N THR A 537 7.94 -57.64 29.97
CA THR A 537 7.06 -56.51 30.26
C THR A 537 6.01 -56.88 31.32
N PRO A 538 5.27 -55.89 31.89
CA PRO A 538 4.16 -56.19 32.80
C PRO A 538 3.08 -57.11 32.23
N SER A 539 2.87 -57.12 30.91
CA SER A 539 1.89 -58.01 30.23
C SER A 539 2.43 -59.46 30.01
N GLY A 540 3.57 -59.82 30.55
CA GLY A 540 4.13 -61.17 30.48
C GLY A 540 3.27 -62.24 31.16
N ASP A 541 2.50 -61.86 32.16
CA ASP A 541 1.50 -62.75 32.80
C ASP A 541 0.45 -63.22 31.82
N TYR A 542 -0.06 -62.31 30.98
CA TYR A 542 -0.99 -62.63 29.87
C TYR A 542 -0.33 -63.65 28.91
N SER A 543 0.91 -63.37 28.48
CA SER A 543 1.62 -64.21 27.55
C SER A 543 1.80 -65.64 28.11
N PHE A 544 2.21 -65.79 29.39
CA PHE A 544 2.30 -67.11 30.05
C PHE A 544 0.98 -67.84 30.12
N TYR A 545 -0.09 -67.11 30.47
CA TYR A 545 -1.41 -67.70 30.57
C TYR A 545 -1.92 -68.23 29.21
N GLN A 546 -1.75 -67.42 28.16
CA GLN A 546 -2.14 -67.85 26.81
C GLN A 546 -1.28 -69.00 26.28
N LEU A 547 0.04 -68.99 26.48
CA LEU A 547 0.94 -70.10 26.16
C LEU A 547 0.49 -71.40 26.84
N ALA A 548 0.12 -71.33 28.11
CA ALA A 548 -0.38 -72.50 28.84
C ALA A 548 -1.72 -72.99 28.25
N LEU A 549 -2.63 -72.10 27.90
CA LEU A 549 -3.89 -72.48 27.30
C LEU A 549 -3.69 -73.17 25.94
N VAL A 550 -2.80 -72.62 25.09
CA VAL A 550 -2.51 -73.23 23.78
C VAL A 550 -1.85 -74.59 23.95
N SER A 551 -0.88 -74.76 24.90
CA SER A 551 -0.29 -76.08 25.20
C SER A 551 -1.37 -77.10 25.61
N GLY A 552 -2.34 -76.67 26.41
CA GLY A 552 -3.46 -77.51 26.78
C GLY A 552 -4.37 -77.91 25.58
N LEU A 553 -4.62 -77.01 24.62
CA LEU A 553 -5.35 -77.30 23.40
C LEU A 553 -4.63 -78.30 22.51
N GLN A 554 -3.32 -78.34 22.57
CA GLN A 554 -2.45 -79.32 21.91
C GLN A 554 -2.27 -80.64 22.74
N LYS A 555 -2.96 -80.78 23.89
CA LYS A 555 -2.85 -81.89 24.83
C LYS A 555 -1.49 -82.03 25.51
N ASP A 556 -0.62 -81.00 25.46
CA ASP A 556 0.64 -80.95 26.24
C ASP A 556 0.32 -80.43 27.65
N TYR A 557 -0.26 -81.29 28.49
CA TYR A 557 -0.65 -80.90 29.85
C TYR A 557 0.58 -80.70 30.76
N THR A 558 1.68 -81.38 30.52
CA THR A 558 2.94 -81.17 31.27
C THR A 558 3.54 -79.81 31.01
N GLY A 559 3.62 -79.42 29.73
CA GLY A 559 4.04 -78.06 29.33
C GLY A 559 3.12 -76.99 29.89
N LYS A 560 1.77 -77.22 29.81
CA LYS A 560 0.76 -76.32 30.39
C LYS A 560 1.02 -76.08 31.89
N ILE A 561 1.16 -77.15 32.66
CA ILE A 561 1.41 -77.07 34.13
C ILE A 561 2.71 -76.28 34.44
N THR A 562 3.76 -76.53 33.68
CA THR A 562 5.02 -75.84 33.83
C THR A 562 4.86 -74.34 33.62
N LEU A 563 4.18 -73.92 32.57
CA LEU A 563 3.90 -72.52 32.25
C LEU A 563 3.04 -71.85 33.32
N LEU A 564 1.99 -72.52 33.79
CA LEU A 564 1.12 -72.02 34.85
C LEU A 564 1.87 -71.84 36.18
N ASN A 565 2.76 -72.75 36.56
CA ASN A 565 3.60 -72.61 37.73
C ASN A 565 4.57 -71.41 37.57
N ARG A 566 5.17 -71.22 36.41
CA ARG A 566 6.02 -70.03 36.13
C ARG A 566 5.23 -68.73 36.22
N LEU A 567 3.99 -68.70 35.74
CA LEU A 567 3.09 -67.56 35.85
C LEU A 567 2.85 -67.16 37.31
N VAL A 568 2.40 -68.11 38.12
CA VAL A 568 2.07 -67.88 39.54
C VAL A 568 3.36 -67.50 40.33
N GLY A 569 4.52 -68.10 40.01
CA GLY A 569 5.78 -67.79 40.64
C GLY A 569 6.33 -66.38 40.27
N LYS A 570 6.23 -66.02 39.00
CA LYS A 570 6.79 -64.75 38.51
C LYS A 570 5.81 -63.58 38.73
N TYR A 571 4.49 -63.84 38.65
CA TYR A 571 3.45 -62.83 38.76
C TYR A 571 2.35 -63.20 39.79
N PRO A 572 2.67 -63.30 41.08
CA PRO A 572 1.73 -63.81 42.10
C PRO A 572 0.50 -62.90 42.27
N SER A 573 0.58 -61.65 41.96
CA SER A 573 -0.56 -60.69 41.99
C SER A 573 -1.27 -60.54 40.65
N SER A 574 -0.97 -61.36 39.66
CA SER A 574 -1.62 -61.34 38.34
C SER A 574 -3.11 -61.66 38.46
N PRO A 575 -3.98 -61.00 37.72
CA PRO A 575 -5.41 -61.37 37.60
C PRO A 575 -5.60 -62.77 37.04
N TYR A 576 -4.59 -63.34 36.36
CA TYR A 576 -4.63 -64.70 35.82
C TYR A 576 -4.20 -65.77 36.83
N ALA A 577 -3.60 -65.42 37.99
CA ALA A 577 -3.08 -66.36 38.94
C ALA A 577 -4.16 -67.32 39.46
N VAL A 578 -5.34 -66.87 39.76
CA VAL A 578 -6.47 -67.66 40.19
C VAL A 578 -6.87 -68.69 39.14
N ASN A 579 -7.05 -68.24 37.87
CA ASN A 579 -7.37 -69.12 36.78
C ASN A 579 -6.24 -70.10 36.46
N ALA A 580 -4.98 -69.68 36.64
CA ALA A 580 -3.80 -70.54 36.43
C ALA A 580 -3.76 -71.72 37.39
N ILE A 581 -4.06 -71.53 38.69
CA ILE A 581 -4.11 -72.61 39.67
C ILE A 581 -5.27 -73.53 39.35
N TYR A 582 -6.42 -73.02 38.99
CA TYR A 582 -7.57 -73.84 38.56
C TYR A 582 -7.25 -74.67 37.35
N GLU A 583 -6.70 -74.08 36.29
CA GLU A 583 -6.34 -74.79 35.05
C GLU A 583 -5.21 -75.80 35.27
N LYS A 584 -4.28 -75.56 36.25
CA LYS A 584 -3.31 -76.54 36.70
C LYS A 584 -4.01 -77.77 37.30
N GLY A 585 -4.95 -77.58 38.20
CA GLY A 585 -5.77 -78.66 38.78
C GLY A 585 -6.50 -79.47 37.72
N ARG A 586 -7.18 -78.78 36.78
CA ARG A 586 -7.87 -79.44 35.63
C ARG A 586 -6.89 -80.24 34.77
N SER A 587 -5.70 -79.77 34.55
CA SER A 587 -4.69 -80.48 33.75
C SER A 587 -4.26 -81.76 34.42
N TYR A 588 -4.07 -81.74 35.76
CA TYR A 588 -3.79 -82.96 36.52
C TYR A 588 -4.93 -83.98 36.45
N VAL A 589 -6.22 -83.51 36.47
CA VAL A 589 -7.35 -84.40 36.26
C VAL A 589 -7.33 -85.07 34.86
N LEU A 590 -6.97 -84.29 33.82
CA LEU A 590 -6.87 -84.87 32.45
C LEU A 590 -5.67 -85.77 32.26
N MET A 591 -4.74 -85.79 33.17
CA MET A 591 -3.59 -86.71 33.24
C MET A 591 -3.82 -87.87 34.21
N ASP A 592 -5.01 -88.09 34.74
CA ASP A 592 -5.36 -89.02 35.77
C ASP A 592 -4.57 -88.94 37.06
N ASN A 593 -3.93 -87.75 37.32
CA ASN A 593 -3.14 -87.49 38.51
C ASN A 593 -4.01 -86.81 39.59
N ASN A 594 -4.90 -87.54 40.18
CA ASN A 594 -5.90 -87.05 41.13
C ASN A 594 -5.29 -86.47 42.41
N GLY A 595 -4.11 -86.95 42.85
CA GLY A 595 -3.43 -86.47 44.04
C GLY A 595 -2.94 -84.98 43.86
N GLN A 596 -2.30 -84.71 42.75
CA GLN A 596 -1.83 -83.38 42.42
C GLN A 596 -3.02 -82.46 42.05
N ALA A 597 -4.06 -82.98 41.44
CA ALA A 597 -5.28 -82.20 41.19
C ALA A 597 -5.91 -81.68 42.48
N ILE A 598 -6.14 -82.58 43.48
CA ILE A 598 -6.65 -82.21 44.80
C ILE A 598 -5.76 -81.18 45.51
N THR A 599 -4.47 -81.34 45.43
CA THR A 599 -3.52 -80.37 46.00
C THR A 599 -3.66 -79.00 45.39
N SER A 600 -3.79 -78.94 44.04
CA SER A 600 -3.96 -77.67 43.32
C SER A 600 -5.30 -77.00 43.63
N PHE A 601 -6.39 -77.77 43.74
CA PHE A 601 -7.68 -77.21 44.11
C PHE A 601 -7.76 -76.78 45.57
N LYS A 602 -7.08 -77.46 46.50
CA LYS A 602 -6.93 -77.02 47.88
C LYS A 602 -6.16 -75.69 47.97
N GLU A 603 -5.06 -75.61 47.23
CA GLU A 603 -4.26 -74.38 47.14
C GLU A 603 -5.11 -73.20 46.66
N LEU A 604 -6.01 -73.41 45.67
CA LEU A 604 -6.92 -72.42 45.19
C LEU A 604 -7.94 -71.97 46.22
N LEU A 605 -8.56 -72.90 46.94
CA LEU A 605 -9.52 -72.64 47.98
C LEU A 605 -8.91 -71.90 49.21
N GLU A 606 -7.69 -72.24 49.52
CA GLU A 606 -6.95 -71.59 50.64
C GLU A 606 -6.51 -70.16 50.29
N LYS A 607 -5.95 -69.98 49.12
CA LYS A 607 -5.41 -68.67 48.71
C LYS A 607 -6.49 -67.69 48.22
N TYR A 608 -7.55 -68.16 47.60
CA TYR A 608 -8.58 -67.37 46.96
C TYR A 608 -10.00 -67.81 47.27
N PRO A 609 -10.40 -67.93 48.53
CA PRO A 609 -11.69 -68.52 48.94
C PRO A 609 -12.90 -67.80 48.33
N GLU A 610 -12.81 -66.50 48.14
CA GLU A 610 -13.91 -65.66 47.67
C GLU A 610 -14.02 -65.61 46.13
N SER A 611 -13.08 -66.22 45.44
CA SER A 611 -13.10 -66.17 43.95
C SER A 611 -14.25 -67.01 43.39
N PRO A 612 -14.95 -66.48 42.35
CA PRO A 612 -15.96 -67.28 41.64
C PRO A 612 -15.39 -68.55 41.00
N VAL A 613 -14.08 -68.58 40.72
CA VAL A 613 -13.38 -69.73 40.16
C VAL A 613 -13.19 -70.84 41.21
N SER A 614 -12.99 -70.43 42.46
CA SER A 614 -12.87 -71.36 43.58
C SER A 614 -14.15 -72.19 43.85
N ARG A 615 -15.29 -71.68 43.47
CA ARG A 615 -16.58 -72.42 43.53
C ARG A 615 -16.66 -73.56 42.51
N LYS A 616 -15.82 -73.56 41.50
CA LYS A 616 -15.75 -74.58 40.47
C LYS A 616 -14.71 -75.66 40.78
N ALA A 617 -13.85 -75.42 41.75
CA ALA A 617 -12.79 -76.31 42.15
C ALA A 617 -13.29 -77.37 43.15
#